data_a44ff3f4e5a811c0d1ed77a424e2f5ec
#
_entry.id   a44ff3f4e5a811c0d1ed77a424e2f5ec
#
_cell.length_a   1.000
_cell.length_b   1.000
_cell.length_c   1.000
_cell.angle_alpha   90.00
_cell.angle_beta   90.00
_cell.angle_gamma   90.00
#
_symmetry.space_group_name_H-M   'P 1'
#
loop_
_entity.id
_entity.type
_entity.pdbx_description
1 polymer ?
#
loop_
_entity_poly.entity_id
_entity_poly.type
_entity_poly.pdbx_seq_one_letter_code
_entity_poly.pdbx_strand_id
1 'polypeptide(L)'
;MDNRYKVIIANRNIYKEIELSPNMTQLKVGTSAECDVRMRKDAFFEPIELLFTKNRGQWSVVCSDNIYFSEGDVRKLISKALNHGDELTAKYQNAGGDIFNLS
;
A
#
# COMPACT_ATOMS: atom_id res chain seq x y z
N MET A 1 24.20 9.41 2.58
CA MET A 1 23.51 8.54 1.62
C MET A 1 22.01 8.66 1.80
N ASP A 2 21.32 8.90 0.72
CA ASP A 2 19.91 9.19 0.76
C ASP A 2 19.09 7.89 0.74
N ASN A 3 18.43 7.58 1.86
CA ASN A 3 17.64 6.35 2.00
C ASN A 3 16.15 6.61 1.80
N ARG A 4 15.83 7.45 0.83
CA ARG A 4 14.44 7.72 0.51
C ARG A 4 13.85 6.62 -0.33
N TYR A 5 12.64 6.23 0.04
CA TYR A 5 11.85 5.29 -0.71
C TYR A 5 10.63 6.00 -1.26
N LYS A 6 10.24 5.65 -2.46
CA LYS A 6 9.03 6.15 -3.07
C LYS A 6 8.14 4.96 -3.41
N VAL A 7 6.88 5.05 -2.99
CA VAL A 7 5.88 4.05 -3.30
C VAL A 7 4.85 4.68 -4.21
N ILE A 8 4.49 3.99 -5.26
CA ILE A 8 3.48 4.45 -6.21
C ILE A 8 2.25 3.57 -6.09
N ILE A 9 1.10 4.20 -5.87
CA ILE A 9 -0.19 3.53 -5.85
C ILE A 9 -0.96 4.03 -7.07
N ALA A 10 -1.31 3.14 -7.98
CA ALA A 10 -1.92 3.55 -9.25
C ALA A 10 -2.95 2.55 -9.75
N ASN A 11 -4.00 3.09 -10.36
CA ASN A 11 -4.95 2.35 -11.18
C ASN A 11 -5.39 3.29 -12.32
N ARG A 12 -6.48 2.95 -13.01
CA ARG A 12 -6.98 3.79 -14.12
C ARG A 12 -7.32 5.21 -13.71
N ASN A 13 -7.76 5.39 -12.47
CA ASN A 13 -8.34 6.65 -12.00
C ASN A 13 -7.50 7.31 -10.91
N ILE A 14 -6.52 6.59 -10.35
CA ILE A 14 -5.75 7.05 -9.22
C ILE A 14 -4.27 6.93 -9.54
N TYR A 15 -3.53 7.98 -9.23
CA TYR A 15 -2.08 7.94 -9.23
C TYR A 15 -1.60 8.70 -8.00
N LYS A 16 -0.86 8.02 -7.13
CA LYS A 16 -0.36 8.62 -5.91
C LYS A 16 1.07 8.21 -5.68
N GLU A 17 1.95 9.18 -5.55
CA GLU A 17 3.33 8.96 -5.15
C GLU A 17 3.45 9.25 -3.67
N ILE A 18 4.02 8.32 -2.93
CA ILE A 18 4.18 8.42 -1.49
C ILE A 18 5.65 8.31 -1.18
N GLU A 19 6.20 9.33 -0.55
CA GLU A 19 7.60 9.35 -0.17
C GLU A 19 7.74 8.89 1.28
N LEU A 20 8.57 7.86 1.48
CA LEU A 20 8.89 7.34 2.79
C LEU A 20 10.24 7.93 3.19
N SER A 21 10.22 9.04 3.90
CA SER A 21 11.44 9.77 4.23
C SER A 21 12.26 9.03 5.29
N PRO A 22 13.58 9.32 5.37
CA PRO A 22 14.44 8.60 6.32
C PRO A 22 14.04 8.76 7.78
N ASN A 23 13.39 9.85 8.13
CA ASN A 23 12.98 10.12 9.51
C ASN A 23 11.65 9.47 9.89
N MET A 24 10.95 8.91 8.91
CA MET A 24 9.69 8.23 9.18
C MET A 24 9.93 6.83 9.68
N THR A 25 9.08 6.39 10.62
CA THR A 25 9.05 5.00 11.06
C THR A 25 7.71 4.34 10.73
N GLN A 26 6.71 5.13 10.39
CA GLN A 26 5.37 4.64 10.13
C GLN A 26 4.61 5.65 9.27
N LEU A 27 3.78 5.13 8.37
CA LEU A 27 2.89 5.96 7.55
C LEU A 27 1.62 5.18 7.28
N LYS A 28 0.48 5.78 7.57
CA LYS A 28 -0.82 5.17 7.32
C LYS A 28 -1.46 5.82 6.11
N VAL A 29 -1.87 5.01 5.15
CA VAL A 29 -2.47 5.44 3.89
C VAL A 29 -3.83 4.77 3.74
N GLY A 30 -4.87 5.54 3.48
CA GLY A 30 -6.18 4.93 3.30
C GLY A 30 -7.30 5.93 3.24
N THR A 31 -8.52 5.41 3.34
CA THR A 31 -9.74 6.21 3.18
C THR A 31 -10.20 6.88 4.48
N SER A 32 -9.68 6.46 5.62
CA SER A 32 -10.05 7.04 6.91
C SER A 32 -9.48 8.43 7.08
N ALA A 33 -10.21 9.28 7.80
CA ALA A 33 -9.74 10.63 8.14
C ALA A 33 -8.51 10.60 9.03
N GLU A 34 -8.22 9.48 9.69
CA GLU A 34 -7.06 9.32 10.56
C GLU A 34 -5.78 9.00 9.80
N CYS A 35 -5.87 8.71 8.52
CA CYS A 35 -4.71 8.37 7.72
C CYS A 35 -3.82 9.57 7.49
N ASP A 36 -2.50 9.33 7.46
CA ASP A 36 -1.51 10.36 7.14
C ASP A 36 -1.64 10.79 5.68
N VAL A 37 -1.90 9.85 4.80
CA VAL A 37 -2.20 10.11 3.40
C VAL A 37 -3.61 9.60 3.15
N ARG A 38 -4.52 10.51 2.88
CA ARG A 38 -5.93 10.15 2.73
C ARG A 38 -6.28 9.93 1.27
N MET A 39 -6.93 8.81 1.00
CA MET A 39 -7.45 8.49 -0.33
C MET A 39 -8.95 8.74 -0.36
N ARG A 40 -9.48 9.03 -1.54
CA ARG A 40 -10.90 9.34 -1.70
C ARG A 40 -11.75 8.09 -1.46
N LYS A 41 -12.71 8.21 -0.57
CA LYS A 41 -13.63 7.12 -0.24
C LYS A 41 -14.40 6.61 -1.45
N ASP A 42 -14.83 7.51 -2.31
CA ASP A 42 -15.68 7.17 -3.45
C ASP A 42 -14.92 6.45 -4.56
N ALA A 43 -13.61 6.34 -4.46
CA ALA A 43 -12.79 5.59 -5.40
C ALA A 43 -12.79 4.09 -5.10
N PHE A 44 -13.36 3.67 -3.97
CA PHE A 44 -13.29 2.28 -3.50
C PHE A 44 -14.67 1.77 -3.10
N PHE A 45 -14.90 0.47 -3.28
CA PHE A 45 -16.15 -0.17 -2.84
C PHE A 45 -16.24 -0.27 -1.33
N GLU A 46 -15.09 -0.38 -0.65
CA GLU A 46 -15.00 -0.54 0.80
C GLU A 46 -13.89 0.35 1.32
N PRO A 47 -13.97 0.79 2.58
CA PRO A 47 -12.84 1.48 3.17
C PRO A 47 -11.61 0.59 3.18
N ILE A 48 -10.46 1.16 2.84
CA ILE A 48 -9.21 0.42 2.81
C ILE A 48 -8.14 1.17 3.58
N GLU A 49 -7.14 0.45 4.05
CA GLU A 49 -6.03 1.03 4.77
C GLU A 49 -4.76 0.23 4.55
N LEU A 50 -3.67 0.94 4.35
CA LEU A 50 -2.32 0.38 4.28
C LEU A 50 -1.49 1.00 5.38
N LEU A 51 -0.75 0.17 6.11
CA LEU A 51 0.17 0.65 7.12
C LEU A 51 1.59 0.32 6.70
N PHE A 52 2.38 1.36 6.43
CA PHE A 52 3.80 1.23 6.14
C PHE A 52 4.57 1.40 7.45
N THR A 53 5.43 0.44 7.76
CA THR A 53 6.26 0.50 8.98
C THR A 53 7.70 0.21 8.62
N LYS A 54 8.61 0.85 9.34
CA LYS A 54 10.04 0.63 9.17
C LYS A 54 10.60 -0.01 10.44
N ASN A 55 11.32 -1.11 10.27
CA ASN A 55 11.97 -1.81 11.35
C ASN A 55 13.39 -2.17 10.90
N ARG A 56 14.38 -1.66 11.61
CA ARG A 56 15.78 -1.90 11.31
C ARG A 56 16.13 -1.51 9.87
N GLY A 57 15.60 -0.38 9.42
CA GLY A 57 15.84 0.13 8.07
C GLY A 57 15.06 -0.54 6.97
N GLN A 58 14.25 -1.54 7.29
CA GLN A 58 13.44 -2.25 6.30
C GLN A 58 11.98 -1.79 6.39
N TRP A 59 11.47 -1.27 5.29
CA TRP A 59 10.05 -0.92 5.19
C TRP A 59 9.23 -2.15 4.85
N SER A 60 8.06 -2.23 5.46
CA SER A 60 7.04 -3.25 5.18
C SER A 60 5.69 -2.59 5.07
N VAL A 61 4.77 -3.22 4.37
CA VAL A 61 3.39 -2.76 4.27
C VAL A 61 2.45 -3.86 4.75
N VAL A 62 1.44 -3.46 5.52
CA VAL A 62 0.38 -4.35 5.99
C VAL A 62 -0.94 -3.76 5.51
N CYS A 63 -1.80 -4.59 4.94
CA CYS A 63 -3.11 -4.11 4.48
C CYS A 63 -4.20 -4.43 5.49
N SER A 64 -5.30 -3.68 5.41
CA SER A 64 -6.49 -3.95 6.20
C SER A 64 -7.04 -5.34 5.86
N ASP A 65 -7.84 -5.91 6.76
CA ASP A 65 -8.26 -7.31 6.67
C ASP A 65 -9.27 -7.59 5.55
N ASN A 66 -9.80 -6.56 4.91
CA ASN A 66 -10.74 -6.72 3.80
C ASN A 66 -10.06 -6.76 2.42
N ILE A 67 -8.73 -6.60 2.39
CA ILE A 67 -7.97 -6.65 1.14
C ILE A 67 -6.73 -7.54 1.32
N TYR A 68 -6.07 -7.83 0.23
CA TYR A 68 -4.81 -8.56 0.25
C TYR A 68 -3.96 -8.11 -0.94
N PHE A 69 -2.67 -8.39 -0.86
CA PHE A 69 -1.76 -8.18 -1.99
C PHE A 69 -1.56 -9.48 -2.75
N SER A 70 -1.55 -9.38 -4.06
CA SER A 70 -1.16 -10.47 -4.94
C SER A 70 0.18 -10.14 -5.56
N GLU A 71 1.13 -11.06 -5.41
CA GLU A 71 2.43 -10.98 -6.06
C GLU A 71 2.49 -12.08 -7.11
N GLY A 72 2.41 -11.67 -8.37
CA GLY A 72 2.17 -12.63 -9.44
C GLY A 72 0.77 -13.22 -9.32
N ASP A 73 0.54 -14.40 -9.89
CA ASP A 73 -0.79 -15.00 -9.90
C ASP A 73 -1.02 -16.00 -8.76
N VAL A 74 -0.04 -16.19 -7.89
CA VAL A 74 -0.01 -17.37 -7.03
C VAL A 74 -0.05 -17.07 -5.54
N ARG A 75 0.24 -15.85 -5.10
CA ARG A 75 0.36 -15.54 -3.67
C ARG A 75 -0.65 -14.50 -3.21
N LYS A 76 -1.28 -14.81 -2.08
CA LYS A 76 -2.06 -13.85 -1.29
C LYS A 76 -1.23 -13.42 -0.09
N LEU A 77 -0.97 -12.12 0.01
CA LEU A 77 -0.16 -11.58 1.10
C LEU A 77 -0.96 -10.50 1.82
N ILE A 78 -0.96 -10.55 3.15
CA ILE A 78 -1.52 -9.46 3.96
C ILE A 78 -0.45 -8.49 4.43
N SER A 79 0.81 -8.91 4.30
CA SER A 79 1.95 -8.05 4.60
C SER A 79 3.11 -8.41 3.67
N LYS A 80 3.99 -7.44 3.43
CA LYS A 80 5.12 -7.64 2.53
C LYS A 80 6.25 -6.71 2.94
N ALA A 81 7.45 -7.27 3.09
CA ALA A 81 8.68 -6.47 3.18
C ALA A 81 8.97 -5.89 1.80
N LEU A 82 9.18 -4.58 1.74
CA LEU A 82 9.30 -3.87 0.48
C LEU A 82 10.74 -3.79 0.04
N ASN A 83 10.99 -4.20 -1.19
CA ASN A 83 12.29 -4.11 -1.82
C ASN A 83 12.16 -3.32 -3.11
N HIS A 84 13.25 -2.69 -3.54
CA HIS A 84 13.27 -1.95 -4.78
C HIS A 84 12.84 -2.85 -5.94
N GLY A 85 11.90 -2.37 -6.74
CA GLY A 85 11.41 -3.13 -7.89
C GLY A 85 10.23 -4.03 -7.62
N ASP A 86 9.78 -4.14 -6.37
CA ASP A 86 8.61 -4.95 -6.05
C ASP A 86 7.36 -4.37 -6.71
N GLU A 87 6.50 -5.26 -7.19
CA GLU A 87 5.20 -4.91 -7.74
C GLU A 87 4.13 -5.78 -7.10
N LEU A 88 3.14 -5.12 -6.51
CA LEU A 88 2.05 -5.80 -5.83
C LEU A 88 0.73 -5.29 -6.38
N THR A 89 -0.27 -6.17 -6.45
CA THR A 89 -1.63 -5.79 -6.80
C THR A 89 -2.51 -5.94 -5.57
N ALA A 90 -3.19 -4.88 -5.17
CA ALA A 90 -4.14 -4.94 -4.07
C ALA A 90 -5.49 -5.40 -4.61
N LYS A 91 -6.13 -6.33 -3.90
CA LYS A 91 -7.41 -6.92 -4.29
C LYS A 91 -8.34 -7.00 -3.09
N TYR A 92 -9.65 -6.94 -3.34
CA TYR A 92 -10.63 -7.15 -2.28
C TYR A 92 -10.72 -8.64 -1.94
N GLN A 93 -10.80 -8.95 -0.63
CA GLN A 93 -10.92 -10.33 -0.17
C GLN A 93 -12.19 -11.01 -0.71
N ASN A 94 -13.30 -10.29 -0.67
CA ASN A 94 -14.59 -10.86 -1.01
C ASN A 94 -14.91 -10.82 -2.51
N ALA A 95 -14.50 -9.77 -3.18
CA ALA A 95 -14.87 -9.56 -4.58
C ALA A 95 -13.77 -10.01 -5.55
N GLY A 96 -12.53 -10.14 -5.08
CA GLY A 96 -11.43 -10.58 -5.92
C GLY A 96 -10.99 -9.61 -7.01
N GLY A 97 -11.58 -8.44 -7.07
CA GLY A 97 -11.25 -7.44 -8.08
C GLY A 97 -9.99 -6.66 -7.73
N ASP A 98 -9.26 -6.24 -8.76
CA ASP A 98 -8.08 -5.41 -8.58
C ASP A 98 -8.49 -4.02 -8.09
N ILE A 99 -7.77 -3.50 -7.11
CA ILE A 99 -8.01 -2.17 -6.57
C ILE A 99 -6.98 -1.19 -7.14
N PHE A 100 -5.70 -1.50 -6.96
CA PHE A 100 -4.61 -0.70 -7.49
C PHE A 100 -3.33 -1.53 -7.51
N ASN A 101 -2.33 -1.01 -8.21
CA ASN A 101 -0.98 -1.57 -8.19
C ASN A 101 -0.11 -0.72 -7.28
N LEU A 102 0.75 -1.38 -6.54
CA LEU A 102 1.73 -0.76 -5.66
C LEU A 102 3.13 -1.15 -6.14
N SER A 103 3.97 -0.15 -6.34
CA SER A 103 5.32 -0.38 -6.81
C SER A 103 6.35 0.55 -6.21
#